data_55ab56112874656ec1974b9c683481ee
#
_entry.id   55ab56112874656ec1974b9c683481ee
#
_cell.length_a   1.000
_cell.length_b   1.000
_cell.length_c   1.000
_cell.angle_alpha   90.00
_cell.angle_beta   90.00
_cell.angle_gamma   90.00
#
_symmetry.space_group_name_H-M   'P 1'
#
loop_
_entity.id
_entity.type
_entity.pdbx_description
1 polymer ?
#
loop_
_entity_poly.entity_id
_entity_poly.type
_entity_poly.pdbx_seq_one_letter_code
_entity_poly.pdbx_strand_id
1 'polypeptide(L)'
;MKRTEPVARMKIWMENKAKIEKHNRLAHKGHKSYHLAMNQFGDLLHHEFTSIMNGYQMRSKFNYTGTEVPIRGAKYLPPAHVTSLPENVDWREHGAVTPVKNQGQCGSCWSFSTTGALEAMHHRSTGHLISLSEQNLIDCSGKYGNQGCNGGLMDAAFQYIKDNGGIDTEKSYPYEGEDDTCRYDPHYKGAWDVGFVDVEQGNENALKTALATQV
;
A
#
# COMPACT_ATOMS: atom_id res chain seq x y z
N MET A 1 -13.18 -21.21 -1.55
CA MET A 1 -12.02 -21.99 -1.02
C MET A 1 -12.48 -22.87 0.12
N LYS A 2 -12.26 -24.23 0.09
CA LYS A 2 -12.63 -25.10 1.23
C LYS A 2 -11.75 -24.72 2.42
N ARG A 3 -12.36 -24.32 3.55
CA ARG A 3 -11.63 -24.11 4.82
C ARG A 3 -10.90 -25.40 5.18
N THR A 4 -9.58 -25.34 5.30
CA THR A 4 -8.76 -26.44 5.84
C THR A 4 -9.29 -26.80 7.22
N GLU A 5 -9.37 -28.10 7.53
CA GLU A 5 -9.90 -28.56 8.82
C GLU A 5 -9.17 -27.92 10.01
N PRO A 6 -9.83 -27.66 11.14
CA PRO A 6 -9.25 -27.00 12.32
C PRO A 6 -7.95 -27.64 12.81
N VAL A 7 -7.83 -28.97 12.71
CA VAL A 7 -6.61 -29.71 13.10
C VAL A 7 -5.41 -29.35 12.21
N ALA A 8 -5.64 -29.16 10.90
CA ALA A 8 -4.58 -28.74 9.98
C ALA A 8 -4.13 -27.29 10.26
N ARG A 9 -5.05 -26.38 10.58
CA ARG A 9 -4.72 -25.00 10.98
C ARG A 9 -3.89 -24.95 12.25
N MET A 10 -4.24 -25.75 13.25
CA MET A 10 -3.47 -25.85 14.49
C MET A 10 -2.04 -26.35 14.24
N LYS A 11 -1.86 -27.33 13.36
CA LYS A 11 -0.53 -27.83 12.98
C LYS A 11 0.31 -26.73 12.36
N ILE A 12 -0.22 -25.99 11.38
CA ILE A 12 0.45 -24.87 10.73
C ILE A 12 0.85 -23.80 11.76
N TRP A 13 -0.07 -23.45 12.66
CA TRP A 13 0.19 -22.48 13.73
C TRP A 13 1.34 -22.93 14.64
N MET A 14 1.36 -24.20 15.06
CA MET A 14 2.44 -24.75 15.88
C MET A 14 3.79 -24.74 15.16
N GLU A 15 3.82 -25.09 13.86
CA GLU A 15 5.03 -25.06 13.05
C GLU A 15 5.55 -23.62 12.89
N ASN A 16 4.68 -22.65 12.65
CA ASN A 16 5.07 -21.23 12.56
C ASN A 16 5.56 -20.70 13.92
N LYS A 17 4.91 -21.07 15.03
CA LYS A 17 5.38 -20.73 16.37
C LYS A 17 6.80 -21.27 16.62
N ALA A 18 7.06 -22.53 16.29
CA ALA A 18 8.40 -23.13 16.45
C ALA A 18 9.47 -22.40 15.61
N LYS A 19 9.13 -21.96 14.37
CA LYS A 19 10.03 -21.15 13.53
C LYS A 19 10.35 -19.81 14.20
N ILE A 20 9.33 -19.12 14.73
CA ILE A 20 9.46 -17.84 15.43
C ILE A 20 10.37 -18.00 16.66
N GLU A 21 10.12 -18.99 17.50
CA GLU A 21 10.92 -19.25 18.69
C GLU A 21 12.39 -19.57 18.34
N LYS A 22 12.63 -20.37 17.29
CA LYS A 22 13.98 -20.66 16.78
C LYS A 22 14.67 -19.38 16.33
N HIS A 23 13.99 -18.52 15.57
CA HIS A 23 14.53 -17.23 15.11
C HIS A 23 14.87 -16.32 16.30
N ASN A 24 13.95 -16.20 17.26
CA ASN A 24 14.14 -15.31 18.41
C ASN A 24 15.30 -15.78 19.32
N ARG A 25 15.52 -17.11 19.46
CA ARG A 25 16.72 -17.60 20.13
C ARG A 25 18.03 -17.17 19.45
N LEU A 26 18.03 -17.07 18.11
CA LEU A 26 19.19 -16.55 17.37
C LEU A 26 19.32 -15.02 17.53
N ALA A 27 18.22 -14.30 17.60
CA ALA A 27 18.20 -12.86 17.85
C ALA A 27 18.77 -12.54 19.25
N HIS A 28 18.35 -13.27 20.28
CA HIS A 28 18.92 -13.12 21.63
C HIS A 28 20.43 -13.39 21.73
N LYS A 29 20.97 -14.20 20.82
CA LYS A 29 22.42 -14.48 20.71
C LYS A 29 23.15 -13.46 19.82
N GLY A 30 22.49 -12.42 19.32
CA GLY A 30 23.08 -11.44 18.42
C GLY A 30 23.27 -11.90 16.97
N HIS A 31 22.76 -13.10 16.60
CA HIS A 31 22.88 -13.63 15.23
C HIS A 31 21.78 -13.10 14.29
N LYS A 32 20.78 -12.39 14.81
CA LYS A 32 19.72 -11.73 14.06
C LYS A 32 19.47 -10.35 14.65
N SER A 33 19.20 -9.37 13.80
CA SER A 33 18.98 -7.97 14.17
C SER A 33 17.51 -7.63 14.54
N TYR A 34 16.60 -8.62 14.47
CA TYR A 34 15.17 -8.41 14.72
C TYR A 34 14.54 -9.65 15.38
N HIS A 35 13.37 -9.43 15.96
CA HIS A 35 12.54 -10.47 16.56
C HIS A 35 11.27 -10.67 15.73
N LEU A 36 10.70 -11.87 15.82
CA LEU A 36 9.41 -12.23 15.20
C LEU A 36 8.37 -12.46 16.29
N ALA A 37 7.10 -12.23 15.93
CA ALA A 37 5.94 -12.52 16.78
C ALA A 37 4.83 -13.21 15.98
N MET A 38 3.96 -13.94 16.67
CA MET A 38 2.74 -14.47 16.09
C MET A 38 1.76 -13.33 15.80
N ASN A 39 0.99 -13.47 14.74
CA ASN A 39 -0.07 -12.55 14.35
C ASN A 39 -1.32 -13.31 13.85
N GLN A 40 -2.33 -12.60 13.36
CA GLN A 40 -3.59 -13.17 12.85
C GLN A 40 -3.41 -14.11 11.65
N PHE A 41 -2.24 -14.14 11.01
CA PHE A 41 -1.92 -15.00 9.87
C PHE A 41 -1.08 -16.22 10.26
N GLY A 42 -0.88 -16.43 11.57
CA GLY A 42 -0.01 -17.49 12.08
C GLY A 42 -0.43 -18.91 11.73
N ASP A 43 -1.69 -19.13 11.33
CA ASP A 43 -2.24 -20.39 10.89
C ASP A 43 -2.32 -20.55 9.37
N LEU A 44 -1.72 -19.62 8.62
CA LEU A 44 -1.64 -19.68 7.15
C LEU A 44 -0.33 -20.27 6.68
N LEU A 45 -0.38 -21.02 5.58
CA LEU A 45 0.79 -21.37 4.80
C LEU A 45 1.23 -20.14 3.97
N HIS A 46 2.52 -20.09 3.61
CA HIS A 46 3.05 -18.98 2.85
C HIS A 46 2.28 -18.70 1.53
N HIS A 47 1.94 -19.75 0.78
CA HIS A 47 1.20 -19.59 -0.47
C HIS A 47 -0.25 -19.14 -0.25
N GLU A 48 -0.88 -19.53 0.86
CA GLU A 48 -2.21 -19.03 1.23
C GLU A 48 -2.16 -17.54 1.54
N PHE A 49 -1.17 -17.12 2.35
CA PHE A 49 -0.95 -15.72 2.68
C PHE A 49 -0.73 -14.89 1.39
N THR A 50 0.21 -15.32 0.53
CA THR A 50 0.53 -14.57 -0.68
C THR A 50 -0.64 -14.49 -1.67
N SER A 51 -1.47 -15.53 -1.76
CA SER A 51 -2.63 -15.51 -2.65
C SER A 51 -3.76 -14.59 -2.20
N ILE A 52 -3.84 -14.30 -0.90
CA ILE A 52 -4.89 -13.44 -0.32
C ILE A 52 -4.40 -11.99 -0.17
N MET A 53 -3.14 -11.82 0.29
CA MET A 53 -2.64 -10.52 0.72
C MET A 53 -1.86 -9.75 -0.34
N ASN A 54 -1.23 -10.45 -1.29
CA ASN A 54 -0.38 -9.80 -2.29
C ASN A 54 -1.19 -9.34 -3.50
N GLY A 55 -1.81 -8.17 -3.38
CA GLY A 55 -2.63 -7.57 -4.43
C GLY A 55 -1.87 -6.71 -5.44
N TYR A 56 -0.54 -6.61 -5.36
CA TYR A 56 0.24 -5.87 -6.36
C TYR A 56 0.27 -6.61 -7.69
N GLN A 57 -0.17 -5.94 -8.75
CA GLN A 57 -0.18 -6.48 -10.11
C GLN A 57 0.92 -5.81 -10.95
N MET A 58 1.91 -6.58 -11.40
CA MET A 58 2.95 -6.02 -12.28
C MET A 58 2.38 -5.57 -13.62
N ARG A 59 2.81 -4.41 -14.14
CA ARG A 59 2.41 -3.87 -15.46
C ARG A 59 2.49 -4.90 -16.61
N SER A 60 3.46 -5.82 -16.57
CA SER A 60 3.63 -6.86 -17.59
C SER A 60 2.54 -7.95 -17.58
N LYS A 61 1.80 -8.10 -16.47
CA LYS A 61 0.68 -9.05 -16.35
C LYS A 61 -0.67 -8.42 -16.68
N PHE A 62 -0.76 -7.10 -16.69
CA PHE A 62 -1.91 -6.37 -17.17
C PHE A 62 -1.83 -6.30 -18.70
N ASN A 63 -2.67 -7.06 -19.38
CA ASN A 63 -3.05 -6.69 -20.74
C ASN A 63 -3.86 -5.41 -20.62
N TYR A 64 -3.19 -4.26 -20.70
CA TYR A 64 -3.80 -2.91 -20.72
C TYR A 64 -4.77 -2.70 -21.91
N THR A 65 -5.01 -3.73 -22.68
CA THR A 65 -5.99 -3.75 -23.79
C THR A 65 -7.44 -3.56 -23.32
N GLY A 66 -7.68 -3.54 -22.01
CA GLY A 66 -9.01 -3.33 -21.43
C GLY A 66 -9.13 -2.05 -20.57
N THR A 67 -8.09 -1.22 -20.43
CA THR A 67 -8.23 0.08 -19.76
C THR A 67 -8.76 1.10 -20.75
N GLU A 68 -9.91 1.70 -20.43
CA GLU A 68 -10.51 2.77 -21.22
C GLU A 68 -9.69 4.07 -21.12
N VAL A 69 -8.77 4.17 -20.14
CA VAL A 69 -8.04 5.39 -19.81
C VAL A 69 -6.52 5.19 -19.88
N PRO A 70 -5.77 6.03 -20.61
CA PRO A 70 -4.32 5.99 -20.62
C PRO A 70 -3.74 6.43 -19.27
N ILE A 71 -2.90 5.59 -18.66
CA ILE A 71 -2.17 5.91 -17.42
C ILE A 71 -0.82 6.54 -17.80
N ARG A 72 -0.60 7.79 -17.38
CA ARG A 72 0.60 8.56 -17.72
C ARG A 72 1.20 9.21 -16.47
N GLY A 73 2.28 8.61 -15.92
CA GLY A 73 3.15 9.23 -14.92
C GLY A 73 4.32 9.99 -15.53
N ALA A 74 4.87 10.95 -14.80
CA ALA A 74 6.16 11.54 -15.09
C ALA A 74 7.28 10.67 -14.53
N LYS A 75 8.52 10.84 -15.04
CA LYS A 75 9.69 10.18 -14.47
C LYS A 75 10.33 11.07 -13.41
N TYR A 76 10.67 10.51 -12.26
CA TYR A 76 11.39 11.22 -11.21
C TYR A 76 12.81 11.59 -11.67
N LEU A 77 13.15 12.85 -11.51
CA LEU A 77 14.51 13.37 -11.73
C LEU A 77 15.04 13.89 -10.38
N PRO A 78 16.11 13.28 -9.83
CA PRO A 78 16.72 13.78 -8.60
C PRO A 78 17.13 15.25 -8.74
N PRO A 79 16.87 16.09 -7.72
CA PRO A 79 17.28 17.49 -7.77
C PRO A 79 18.80 17.63 -7.84
N ALA A 80 19.31 18.41 -8.80
CA ALA A 80 20.75 18.57 -9.05
C ALA A 80 21.53 19.19 -7.87
N HIS A 81 20.84 19.90 -6.98
CA HIS A 81 21.45 20.56 -5.81
C HIS A 81 21.57 19.66 -4.57
N VAL A 82 21.02 18.44 -4.61
CA VAL A 82 21.13 17.50 -3.50
C VAL A 82 22.48 16.80 -3.56
N THR A 83 23.45 17.32 -2.85
CA THR A 83 24.83 16.80 -2.78
C THR A 83 25.04 15.80 -1.66
N SER A 84 24.18 15.80 -0.63
CA SER A 84 24.20 14.86 0.50
C SER A 84 22.78 14.58 0.96
N LEU A 85 22.54 13.35 1.41
CA LEU A 85 21.27 12.93 2.02
C LEU A 85 21.48 12.76 3.52
N PRO A 86 20.45 12.97 4.35
CA PRO A 86 20.51 12.65 5.77
C PRO A 86 20.74 11.14 5.97
N GLU A 87 21.38 10.78 7.06
CA GLU A 87 21.65 9.38 7.40
C GLU A 87 20.35 8.61 7.68
N ASN A 88 19.39 9.27 8.33
CA ASN A 88 18.08 8.73 8.68
C ASN A 88 16.98 9.73 8.34
N VAL A 89 15.85 9.22 7.88
CA VAL A 89 14.61 9.98 7.67
C VAL A 89 13.44 9.17 8.21
N ASP A 90 12.66 9.77 9.10
CA ASP A 90 11.40 9.21 9.61
C ASP A 90 10.29 10.26 9.49
N TRP A 91 9.43 10.10 8.51
CA TRP A 91 8.33 11.02 8.25
C TRP A 91 7.23 11.02 9.32
N ARG A 92 7.21 10.01 10.21
CA ARG A 92 6.34 9.98 11.39
C ARG A 92 6.69 11.09 12.36
N GLU A 93 7.98 11.40 12.51
CA GLU A 93 8.48 12.50 13.36
C GLU A 93 8.09 13.88 12.82
N HIS A 94 7.75 13.95 11.53
CA HIS A 94 7.28 15.16 10.86
C HIS A 94 5.74 15.24 10.79
N GLY A 95 5.02 14.30 11.40
CA GLY A 95 3.56 14.28 11.39
C GLY A 95 2.92 13.96 10.04
N ALA A 96 3.69 13.38 9.10
CA ALA A 96 3.26 13.14 7.72
C ALA A 96 2.69 11.72 7.49
N VAL A 97 2.60 10.89 8.53
CA VAL A 97 2.19 9.48 8.41
C VAL A 97 1.01 9.19 9.34
N THR A 98 -0.07 8.66 8.79
CA THR A 98 -1.24 8.19 9.54
C THR A 98 -0.90 6.94 10.37
N PRO A 99 -1.72 6.58 11.38
CA PRO A 99 -1.57 5.32 12.10
C PRO A 99 -1.57 4.11 11.17
N VAL A 100 -0.90 3.02 11.60
CA VAL A 100 -0.87 1.76 10.85
C VAL A 100 -2.28 1.25 10.60
N LYS A 101 -2.60 1.00 9.35
CA LYS A 101 -3.89 0.47 8.90
C LYS A 101 -3.82 -1.05 8.67
N ASN A 102 -4.97 -1.70 8.46
CA ASN A 102 -5.05 -3.15 8.24
C ASN A 102 -5.96 -3.47 7.05
N GLN A 103 -5.40 -4.07 6.00
CA GLN A 103 -6.14 -4.46 4.80
C GLN A 103 -7.06 -5.68 4.98
N GLY A 104 -6.99 -6.38 6.12
CA GLY A 104 -7.79 -7.59 6.32
C GLY A 104 -7.45 -8.71 5.34
N GLN A 105 -8.48 -9.38 4.80
CA GLN A 105 -8.35 -10.46 3.81
C GLN A 105 -8.71 -10.00 2.38
N CYS A 106 -8.27 -8.81 2.00
CA CYS A 106 -8.46 -8.21 0.69
C CYS A 106 -7.10 -7.88 0.09
N GLY A 107 -6.86 -8.21 -1.17
CA GLY A 107 -5.63 -7.91 -1.91
C GLY A 107 -5.51 -6.44 -2.30
N SER A 108 -5.74 -5.53 -1.37
CA SER A 108 -5.84 -4.08 -1.56
C SER A 108 -4.59 -3.29 -1.19
N CYS A 109 -3.44 -3.94 -0.99
CA CYS A 109 -2.19 -3.26 -0.63
C CYS A 109 -1.83 -2.07 -1.56
N TRP A 110 -2.22 -2.14 -2.83
CA TRP A 110 -2.06 -1.06 -3.80
C TRP A 110 -2.85 0.20 -3.43
N SER A 111 -4.07 0.07 -2.87
CA SER A 111 -4.88 1.21 -2.43
C SER A 111 -4.28 1.88 -1.18
N PHE A 112 -3.80 1.09 -0.20
CA PHE A 112 -3.10 1.60 0.98
C PHE A 112 -1.80 2.31 0.63
N SER A 113 -1.04 1.79 -0.34
CA SER A 113 0.17 2.45 -0.84
C SER A 113 -0.15 3.79 -1.48
N THR A 114 -1.25 3.88 -2.24
CA THR A 114 -1.71 5.12 -2.88
C THR A 114 -2.16 6.14 -1.84
N THR A 115 -3.03 5.74 -0.89
CA THR A 115 -3.53 6.65 0.15
C THR A 115 -2.41 7.15 1.04
N GLY A 116 -1.49 6.27 1.49
CA GLY A 116 -0.36 6.66 2.31
C GLY A 116 0.54 7.70 1.66
N ALA A 117 0.86 7.54 0.37
CA ALA A 117 1.65 8.51 -0.37
C ALA A 117 0.90 9.86 -0.52
N LEU A 118 -0.39 9.83 -0.84
CA LEU A 118 -1.18 11.05 -1.01
C LEU A 118 -1.45 11.76 0.32
N GLU A 119 -1.68 11.03 1.41
CA GLU A 119 -1.82 11.57 2.77
C GLU A 119 -0.59 12.37 3.18
N ALA A 120 0.60 11.83 2.94
CA ALA A 120 1.87 12.46 3.25
C ALA A 120 2.12 13.69 2.37
N MET A 121 1.86 13.61 1.07
CA MET A 121 1.97 14.76 0.16
C MET A 121 0.94 15.85 0.45
N HIS A 122 -0.28 15.48 0.83
CA HIS A 122 -1.31 16.42 1.28
C HIS A 122 -0.86 17.17 2.55
N HIS A 123 -0.37 16.43 3.56
CA HIS A 123 0.19 17.03 4.77
C HIS A 123 1.33 18.02 4.44
N ARG A 124 2.25 17.63 3.57
CA ARG A 124 3.37 18.48 3.17
C ARG A 124 2.92 19.79 2.51
N SER A 125 1.87 19.74 1.69
CA SER A 125 1.37 20.89 0.96
C SER A 125 0.46 21.81 1.77
N THR A 126 -0.29 21.26 2.74
CA THR A 126 -1.33 21.96 3.48
C THR A 126 -1.06 22.13 4.98
N GLY A 127 -0.13 21.34 5.54
CA GLY A 127 0.09 21.22 6.99
C GLY A 127 -0.93 20.33 7.71
N HIS A 128 -1.89 19.71 6.99
CA HIS A 128 -2.95 18.90 7.58
C HIS A 128 -2.83 17.44 7.14
N LEU A 129 -2.71 16.53 8.11
CA LEU A 129 -2.76 15.10 7.87
C LEU A 129 -4.22 14.63 7.91
N ILE A 130 -4.67 14.02 6.80
CA ILE A 130 -6.04 13.51 6.65
C ILE A 130 -5.96 12.05 6.22
N SER A 131 -6.67 11.14 6.92
CA SER A 131 -6.79 9.76 6.49
C SER A 131 -7.75 9.66 5.31
N LEU A 132 -7.28 9.05 4.21
CA LEU A 132 -7.99 8.88 2.95
C LEU A 132 -8.57 7.47 2.81
N SER A 133 -9.60 7.32 1.98
CA SER A 133 -10.36 6.09 1.82
C SER A 133 -9.69 5.12 0.85
N GLU A 134 -9.20 4.02 1.35
CA GLU A 134 -8.78 2.87 0.53
C GLU A 134 -9.97 2.22 -0.18
N GLN A 135 -11.14 2.18 0.49
CA GLN A 135 -12.36 1.59 -0.07
C GLN A 135 -12.84 2.36 -1.31
N ASN A 136 -12.75 3.69 -1.30
CA ASN A 136 -13.08 4.51 -2.48
C ASN A 136 -12.27 4.08 -3.71
N LEU A 137 -10.97 3.73 -3.54
CA LEU A 137 -10.14 3.25 -4.64
C LEU A 137 -10.55 1.84 -5.08
N ILE A 138 -10.83 0.94 -4.13
CA ILE A 138 -11.26 -0.44 -4.40
C ILE A 138 -12.51 -0.43 -5.29
N ASP A 139 -13.52 0.34 -4.92
CA ASP A 139 -14.84 0.33 -5.56
C ASP A 139 -14.87 1.14 -6.86
N CYS A 140 -14.06 2.20 -6.97
CA CYS A 140 -14.25 3.20 -8.03
C CYS A 140 -13.21 3.16 -9.15
N SER A 141 -12.02 2.58 -8.93
CA SER A 141 -10.92 2.68 -9.90
C SER A 141 -10.87 1.56 -10.96
N GLY A 142 -11.93 0.76 -11.07
CA GLY A 142 -12.00 -0.38 -12.00
C GLY A 142 -11.76 -0.03 -13.47
N LYS A 143 -12.26 1.13 -13.95
CA LYS A 143 -12.05 1.61 -15.33
C LYS A 143 -10.57 1.87 -15.67
N TYR A 144 -9.74 2.06 -14.65
CA TYR A 144 -8.30 2.28 -14.76
C TYR A 144 -7.49 0.99 -14.71
N GLY A 145 -8.18 -0.16 -14.61
CA GLY A 145 -7.57 -1.49 -14.61
C GLY A 145 -7.38 -2.12 -13.23
N ASN A 146 -7.72 -1.43 -12.14
CA ASN A 146 -7.74 -2.02 -10.82
C ASN A 146 -8.88 -3.04 -10.67
N GLN A 147 -8.66 -4.09 -9.88
CA GLN A 147 -9.57 -5.21 -9.73
C GLN A 147 -9.99 -5.39 -8.25
N GLY A 148 -10.13 -4.28 -7.53
CA GLY A 148 -10.55 -4.30 -6.14
C GLY A 148 -9.68 -5.18 -5.24
N CYS A 149 -10.29 -6.10 -4.53
CA CYS A 149 -9.60 -7.07 -3.67
C CYS A 149 -8.77 -8.12 -4.43
N ASN A 150 -8.93 -8.22 -5.77
CA ASN A 150 -8.12 -9.11 -6.60
C ASN A 150 -6.82 -8.46 -7.06
N GLY A 151 -6.57 -7.22 -6.67
CA GLY A 151 -5.32 -6.52 -6.90
C GLY A 151 -5.43 -5.29 -7.79
N GLY A 152 -4.34 -4.54 -7.88
CA GLY A 152 -4.27 -3.32 -8.65
C GLY A 152 -2.89 -2.70 -8.69
N LEU A 153 -2.83 -1.47 -9.22
CA LEU A 153 -1.64 -0.64 -9.35
C LEU A 153 -1.88 0.74 -8.75
N MET A 154 -0.87 1.29 -8.08
CA MET A 154 -0.88 2.64 -7.54
C MET A 154 -1.06 3.69 -8.64
N ASP A 155 -0.40 3.51 -9.77
CA ASP A 155 -0.49 4.42 -10.93
C ASP A 155 -1.93 4.56 -11.44
N ALA A 156 -2.65 3.44 -11.52
CA ALA A 156 -4.06 3.40 -11.90
C ALA A 156 -4.95 4.13 -10.87
N ALA A 157 -4.62 4.00 -9.60
CA ALA A 157 -5.33 4.68 -8.53
C ALA A 157 -5.07 6.20 -8.54
N PHE A 158 -3.82 6.65 -8.72
CA PHE A 158 -3.51 8.07 -8.86
C PHE A 158 -4.18 8.67 -10.10
N GLN A 159 -4.17 7.96 -11.24
CA GLN A 159 -4.87 8.44 -12.43
C GLN A 159 -6.39 8.59 -12.19
N TYR A 160 -7.00 7.63 -11.46
CA TYR A 160 -8.39 7.75 -11.04
C TYR A 160 -8.62 9.00 -10.18
N ILE A 161 -7.81 9.23 -9.12
CA ILE A 161 -7.94 10.37 -8.22
C ILE A 161 -7.87 11.69 -9.00
N LYS A 162 -6.90 11.80 -9.91
CA LYS A 162 -6.73 12.95 -10.78
C LYS A 162 -7.97 13.23 -11.64
N ASP A 163 -8.43 12.23 -12.37
CA ASP A 163 -9.54 12.39 -13.33
C ASP A 163 -10.89 12.59 -12.63
N ASN A 164 -11.04 11.96 -11.44
CA ASN A 164 -12.20 12.11 -10.57
C ASN A 164 -12.25 13.47 -9.85
N GLY A 165 -11.09 14.16 -9.78
CA GLY A 165 -10.95 15.43 -9.06
C GLY A 165 -10.82 15.28 -7.55
N GLY A 166 -10.58 14.06 -7.05
CA GLY A 166 -10.32 13.79 -5.64
C GLY A 166 -10.66 12.39 -5.19
N ILE A 167 -10.43 12.17 -3.90
CA ILE A 167 -10.71 10.97 -3.13
C ILE A 167 -11.36 11.34 -1.80
N ASP A 168 -12.30 10.53 -1.32
CA ASP A 168 -12.99 10.73 -0.05
C ASP A 168 -12.08 10.48 1.16
N THR A 169 -12.48 10.99 2.31
CA THR A 169 -11.81 10.68 3.58
C THR A 169 -12.18 9.28 4.06
N GLU A 170 -11.29 8.64 4.82
CA GLU A 170 -11.58 7.35 5.47
C GLU A 170 -12.83 7.43 6.37
N LYS A 171 -13.07 8.58 7.00
CA LYS A 171 -14.24 8.81 7.86
C LYS A 171 -15.56 8.77 7.11
N SER A 172 -15.62 9.30 5.88
CA SER A 172 -16.83 9.37 5.06
C SER A 172 -17.07 8.12 4.23
N TYR A 173 -15.99 7.43 3.88
CA TYR A 173 -16.00 6.20 3.08
C TYR A 173 -15.11 5.15 3.74
N PRO A 174 -15.55 4.53 4.84
CA PRO A 174 -14.72 3.65 5.66
C PRO A 174 -14.33 2.37 4.93
N TYR A 175 -13.20 1.78 5.35
CA TYR A 175 -12.69 0.54 4.81
C TYR A 175 -13.59 -0.65 5.20
N GLU A 176 -14.02 -1.43 4.22
CA GLU A 176 -14.88 -2.61 4.35
C GLU A 176 -14.12 -3.91 4.05
N GLY A 177 -13.06 -3.85 3.21
CA GLY A 177 -12.22 -5.00 2.87
C GLY A 177 -12.87 -6.00 1.93
N GLU A 178 -13.86 -5.56 1.15
CA GLU A 178 -14.56 -6.32 0.11
C GLU A 178 -14.87 -5.40 -1.08
N ASP A 179 -15.14 -5.99 -2.25
CA ASP A 179 -15.53 -5.24 -3.44
C ASP A 179 -16.98 -4.80 -3.35
N ASP A 180 -17.28 -3.52 -3.58
CA ASP A 180 -18.65 -2.98 -3.61
C ASP A 180 -18.82 -1.96 -4.74
N THR A 181 -20.02 -1.39 -4.83
CA THR A 181 -20.37 -0.32 -5.77
C THR A 181 -19.73 1.00 -5.37
N CYS A 182 -19.27 1.77 -6.37
CA CYS A 182 -18.65 3.06 -6.14
C CYS A 182 -19.67 4.08 -5.54
N ARG A 183 -19.30 4.68 -4.40
CA ARG A 183 -20.11 5.63 -3.60
C ARG A 183 -19.40 6.97 -3.40
N TYR A 184 -18.41 7.31 -4.23
CA TYR A 184 -17.68 8.58 -4.13
C TYR A 184 -18.64 9.77 -4.09
N ASP A 185 -18.42 10.67 -3.12
CA ASP A 185 -19.18 11.92 -2.98
C ASP A 185 -18.22 13.12 -2.84
N PRO A 186 -18.16 14.03 -3.82
CA PRO A 186 -17.24 15.16 -3.83
C PRO A 186 -17.39 16.11 -2.63
N HIS A 187 -18.50 16.04 -1.87
CA HIS A 187 -18.69 16.82 -0.63
C HIS A 187 -17.78 16.32 0.51
N TYR A 188 -17.34 15.06 0.45
CA TYR A 188 -16.48 14.44 1.46
C TYR A 188 -15.03 14.30 1.00
N LYS A 189 -14.68 14.96 -0.09
CA LYS A 189 -13.33 14.95 -0.63
C LYS A 189 -12.29 15.36 0.41
N GLY A 190 -11.34 14.46 0.69
CA GLY A 190 -10.22 14.68 1.60
C GLY A 190 -8.98 15.27 0.92
N ALA A 191 -8.68 14.78 -0.28
CA ALA A 191 -7.52 15.24 -1.05
C ALA A 191 -7.74 15.05 -2.55
N TRP A 192 -6.79 15.57 -3.34
CA TRP A 192 -6.70 15.37 -4.80
C TRP A 192 -5.23 15.33 -5.22
N ASP A 193 -4.96 14.82 -6.42
CA ASP A 193 -3.66 14.92 -7.06
C ASP A 193 -3.77 15.57 -8.45
N VAL A 194 -2.61 15.93 -9.02
CA VAL A 194 -2.48 16.42 -10.39
C VAL A 194 -1.76 15.41 -11.28
N GLY A 195 -1.40 14.26 -10.71
CA GLY A 195 -0.69 13.16 -11.33
C GLY A 195 0.33 12.56 -10.37
N PHE A 196 1.16 11.67 -10.89
CA PHE A 196 2.16 10.95 -10.13
C PHE A 196 3.50 10.92 -10.86
N VAL A 197 4.56 10.56 -10.14
CA VAL A 197 5.93 10.51 -10.63
C VAL A 197 6.53 9.16 -10.28
N ASP A 198 7.01 8.44 -11.28
CA ASP A 198 7.64 7.13 -11.12
C ASP A 198 9.14 7.26 -10.88
N VAL A 199 9.63 6.61 -9.83
CA VAL A 199 11.06 6.38 -9.66
C VAL A 199 11.49 5.23 -10.58
N GLU A 200 12.63 5.38 -11.25
CA GLU A 200 13.16 4.38 -12.18
C GLU A 200 13.37 3.02 -11.49
N GLN A 201 12.79 1.98 -12.08
CA GLN A 201 12.90 0.61 -11.56
C GLN A 201 14.36 0.17 -11.42
N GLY A 202 14.72 -0.37 -10.25
CA GLY A 202 16.09 -0.83 -9.96
C GLY A 202 17.06 0.29 -9.60
N ASN A 203 16.62 1.55 -9.52
CA ASN A 203 17.45 2.68 -9.11
C ASN A 203 17.24 3.05 -7.64
N GLU A 204 17.91 2.31 -6.75
CA GLU A 204 17.79 2.52 -5.29
C GLU A 204 18.29 3.91 -4.85
N ASN A 205 19.29 4.48 -5.53
CA ASN A 205 19.78 5.83 -5.23
C ASN A 205 18.72 6.89 -5.54
N ALA A 206 18.00 6.76 -6.65
CA ALA A 206 16.89 7.66 -6.96
C ALA A 206 15.75 7.51 -5.94
N LEU A 207 15.42 6.27 -5.54
CA LEU A 207 14.42 6.00 -4.50
C LEU A 207 14.83 6.61 -3.15
N LYS A 208 16.09 6.41 -2.73
CA LYS A 208 16.64 7.02 -1.50
C LYS A 208 16.52 8.54 -1.53
N THR A 209 16.85 9.16 -2.67
CA THR A 209 16.77 10.60 -2.83
C THR A 209 15.32 11.09 -2.80
N ALA A 210 14.42 10.41 -3.51
CA ALA A 210 12.99 10.73 -3.49
C ALA A 210 12.43 10.66 -2.07
N LEU A 211 12.66 9.55 -1.36
CA LEU A 211 12.19 9.36 0.01
C LEU A 211 12.75 10.40 1.00
N ALA A 212 14.01 10.82 0.82
CA ALA A 212 14.62 11.80 1.71
C ALA A 212 14.17 13.25 1.42
N THR A 213 13.64 13.53 0.23
CA THR A 213 13.34 14.91 -0.21
C THR A 213 11.86 15.16 -0.47
N GLN A 214 11.07 14.12 -0.69
CA GLN A 214 9.67 14.27 -1.12
C GLN A 214 8.64 13.76 -0.08
N VAL A 215 8.88 12.80 0.69
CA VAL A 215 7.93 12.03 1.54
C VAL A 215 7.46 10.77 0.83
#